data_2040d429f363032c6585f805508586c0
#
_entry.id   2040d429f363032c6585f805508586c0
#
_cell.length_a   1.000
_cell.length_b   1.000
_cell.length_c   1.000
_cell.angle_alpha   90.00
_cell.angle_beta   90.00
_cell.angle_gamma   90.00
#
_symmetry.space_group_name_H-M   'P 1'
#
loop_
_entity.id
_entity.type
_entity.pdbx_description
1 polymer ?
#
loop_
_entity_poly.entity_id
_entity_poly.type
_entity_poly.pdbx_seq_one_letter_code
_entity_poly.pdbx_strand_id
1 'polypeptide(L)'
;MRKINSAFATLGLAVCLSASMASWGWGGQPIQNVNDAAIVSVKPLQVAQVKTAIMFAGTSLGWKMAEVGPGLIQGTLNLRKHTAVVDIPYSATKYSIVYKSSINLDEKDGHIHKNYNSWVQNLSNKIGGELLRP
;
A
#
# COMPACT_ATOMS: atom_id res chain seq x y z
N MET A 1 40.36 34.43 25.39
CA MET A 1 39.83 34.09 25.17
C MET A 1 38.95 33.36 25.03
N ARG A 2 38.47 33.06 25.11
CA ARG A 2 37.70 32.46 24.92
C ARG A 2 36.94 31.63 24.80
N LYS A 3 36.52 31.25 24.93
CA LYS A 3 35.88 30.57 24.84
C LYS A 3 34.96 29.94 24.57
N ILE A 4 34.56 29.54 24.54
CA ILE A 4 33.81 29.01 24.30
C ILE A 4 33.06 28.30 24.18
N ASN A 5 32.74 27.91 24.27
CA ASN A 5 32.06 27.32 24.13
C ASN A 5 31.32 26.53 23.89
N SER A 6 31.01 26.13 23.90
CA SER A 6 30.50 25.48 23.68
C SER A 6 29.59 24.77 23.72
N ALA A 7 29.22 24.57 23.83
CA ALA A 7 28.44 24.00 23.90
C ALA A 7 27.58 23.44 23.50
N PHE A 8 27.26 23.22 23.27
CA PHE A 8 26.45 22.90 22.85
C PHE A 8 25.93 21.89 22.56
N ALA A 9 25.83 21.53 22.41
CA ALA A 9 25.46 20.71 22.06
C ALA A 9 24.60 20.02 22.20
N THR A 10 24.23 19.71 22.28
CA THR A 10 23.50 19.11 22.41
C THR A 10 22.57 18.60 22.14
N LEU A 11 22.18 18.51 21.87
CA LEU A 11 21.34 18.15 21.67
C LEU A 11 20.59 17.37 21.30
N GLY A 12 20.23 17.08 21.14
CA GLY A 12 19.54 16.46 20.77
C GLY A 12 18.90 15.68 20.61
N LEU A 13 18.72 15.29 20.65
CA LEU A 13 18.22 14.56 20.39
C LEU A 13 17.32 13.80 20.63
N ALA A 14 17.14 13.41 20.65
CA ALA A 14 16.47 12.71 20.96
C ALA A 14 15.40 12.32 20.75
N VAL A 15 14.94 12.32 20.77
CA VAL A 15 13.96 12.20 20.49
C VAL A 15 13.29 11.26 20.07
N CYS A 16 13.04 11.05 19.58
CA CYS A 16 12.42 10.33 19.00
C CYS A 16 11.88 9.25 19.44
N LEU A 17 12.00 8.80 19.58
CA LEU A 17 11.62 7.78 19.92
C LEU A 17 10.48 7.54 20.30
N SER A 18 10.18 7.81 20.66
CA SER A 18 9.11 7.71 21.15
C SER A 18 8.12 7.07 20.52
N ALA A 19 7.89 7.43 19.81
CA ALA A 19 6.88 7.02 19.18
C ALA A 19 6.53 5.69 19.29
N SER A 20 7.21 5.06 19.09
CA SER A 20 6.87 3.87 18.94
C SER A 20 5.97 3.20 19.74
N MET A 21 5.80 3.39 20.63
CA MET A 21 5.14 2.70 21.39
C MET A 21 3.92 2.46 21.24
N ALA A 22 3.44 3.07 20.84
CA ALA A 22 2.21 2.96 20.78
C ALA A 22 1.57 1.76 20.55
N SER A 23 1.83 1.15 19.77
CA SER A 23 1.13 0.21 19.38
C SER A 23 0.84 -0.93 20.12
N TRP A 24 0.94 -0.97 21.15
CA TRP A 24 0.77 -2.00 21.80
C TRP A 24 -0.43 -2.61 21.80
N GLY A 25 -0.70 -3.40 21.63
CA GLY A 25 -1.74 -3.94 21.88
C GLY A 25 -2.91 -4.22 21.34
N TRP A 26 -3.40 -3.55 20.66
CA TRP A 26 -4.53 -3.77 20.16
C TRP A 26 -4.55 -4.41 18.92
N GLY A 27 -3.66 -4.97 18.31
CA GLY A 27 -3.70 -5.69 17.10
C GLY A 27 -3.94 -4.93 15.84
N GLY A 28 -4.33 -3.78 15.89
CA GLY A 28 -4.52 -3.00 14.69
C GLY A 28 -3.21 -2.36 14.24
N GLN A 29 -3.03 -2.27 12.93
CA GLN A 29 -1.89 -1.59 12.33
C GLN A 29 -2.41 -0.42 11.50
N PRO A 30 -1.62 0.63 11.33
CA PRO A 30 -2.02 1.69 10.40
C PRO A 30 -2.26 1.10 9.02
N ILE A 31 -3.31 1.55 8.37
CA ILE A 31 -3.59 1.13 7.02
C ILE A 31 -2.44 1.58 6.13
N GLN A 32 -1.87 0.65 5.37
CA GLN A 32 -0.76 0.96 4.51
C GLN A 32 -1.21 0.95 3.07
N ASN A 33 -1.30 2.12 2.48
CA ASN A 33 -1.61 2.25 1.07
C ASN A 33 -0.33 2.15 0.26
N VAL A 34 -0.47 1.73 -0.99
CA VAL A 34 0.61 1.84 -1.95
C VAL A 34 0.33 3.12 -2.73
N ASN A 35 1.23 4.09 -2.65
CA ASN A 35 0.98 5.38 -3.27
C ASN A 35 1.96 5.65 -4.40
N ASP A 36 1.43 5.81 -5.61
CA ASP A 36 2.24 6.18 -6.78
C ASP A 36 3.46 5.29 -6.97
N ALA A 37 3.27 4.00 -6.89
CA ALA A 37 4.36 3.06 -7.12
C ALA A 37 4.79 3.15 -8.59
N ALA A 38 6.07 3.36 -8.81
CA ALA A 38 6.59 3.46 -10.17
C ALA A 38 6.51 2.10 -10.85
N ILE A 39 6.07 2.09 -12.10
CA ILE A 39 6.01 0.86 -12.87
C ILE A 39 7.38 0.57 -13.45
N VAL A 40 7.91 -0.60 -13.15
CA VAL A 40 9.17 -1.06 -13.69
C VAL A 40 8.85 -2.10 -14.75
N SER A 41 9.28 -1.87 -15.97
CA SER A 41 9.02 -2.79 -17.07
C SER A 41 10.25 -2.84 -18.00
N VAL A 42 10.31 -3.88 -18.82
CA VAL A 42 11.46 -4.02 -19.71
C VAL A 42 11.40 -3.03 -20.86
N LYS A 43 10.25 -2.48 -21.14
CA LYS A 43 10.09 -1.42 -22.14
C LYS A 43 8.84 -0.63 -21.80
N PRO A 44 8.67 0.57 -22.32
CA PRO A 44 7.50 1.39 -21.98
C PRO A 44 6.21 0.65 -22.29
N LEU A 45 5.26 0.78 -21.40
CA LEU A 45 3.96 0.12 -21.53
C LEU A 45 2.87 1.13 -21.89
N GLN A 46 1.85 0.64 -22.55
CA GLN A 46 0.65 1.42 -22.77
C GLN A 46 -0.30 1.22 -21.60
N VAL A 47 -1.18 2.17 -21.38
CA VAL A 47 -2.14 2.09 -20.29
C VAL A 47 -2.94 0.79 -20.33
N ALA A 48 -3.34 0.34 -21.52
CA ALA A 48 -4.10 -0.90 -21.66
C ALA A 48 -3.31 -2.12 -21.17
N GLN A 49 -1.99 -2.10 -21.34
CA GLN A 49 -1.15 -3.18 -20.87
C GLN A 49 -1.04 -3.16 -19.35
N VAL A 50 -0.96 -1.97 -18.77
CA VAL A 50 -0.93 -1.83 -17.33
C VAL A 50 -2.25 -2.34 -16.74
N LYS A 51 -3.39 -1.97 -17.34
CA LYS A 51 -4.68 -2.45 -16.89
C LYS A 51 -4.75 -3.96 -16.89
N THR A 52 -4.33 -4.58 -17.99
CA THR A 52 -4.37 -6.02 -18.09
C THR A 52 -3.51 -6.69 -17.03
N ALA A 53 -2.33 -6.14 -16.75
CA ALA A 53 -1.44 -6.69 -15.75
C ALA A 53 -2.05 -6.61 -14.36
N ILE A 54 -2.66 -5.48 -14.02
CA ILE A 54 -3.29 -5.30 -12.72
C ILE A 54 -4.49 -6.24 -12.56
N MET A 55 -5.33 -6.33 -13.60
CA MET A 55 -6.50 -7.21 -13.57
C MET A 55 -6.05 -8.66 -13.37
N PHE A 56 -5.05 -9.09 -14.11
CA PHE A 56 -4.58 -10.46 -14.02
C PHE A 56 -3.95 -10.74 -12.64
N ALA A 57 -3.16 -9.81 -12.15
CA ALA A 57 -2.50 -9.99 -10.85
C ALA A 57 -3.53 -10.18 -9.74
N GLY A 58 -4.53 -9.31 -9.69
CA GLY A 58 -5.54 -9.42 -8.65
C GLY A 58 -6.34 -10.70 -8.79
N THR A 59 -6.77 -11.02 -10.00
CA THR A 59 -7.57 -12.21 -10.23
C THR A 59 -6.80 -13.47 -9.83
N SER A 60 -5.51 -13.51 -10.11
CA SER A 60 -4.71 -14.70 -9.79
C SER A 60 -4.55 -14.89 -8.28
N LEU A 61 -4.74 -13.86 -7.49
CA LEU A 61 -4.67 -13.93 -6.03
C LEU A 61 -6.05 -14.04 -5.37
N GLY A 62 -7.09 -14.17 -6.17
CA GLY A 62 -8.44 -14.34 -5.63
C GLY A 62 -9.23 -13.06 -5.47
N TRP A 63 -8.70 -11.93 -5.89
CA TRP A 63 -9.46 -10.69 -5.88
C TRP A 63 -10.42 -10.65 -7.04
N LYS A 64 -11.56 -10.01 -6.83
CA LYS A 64 -12.47 -9.73 -7.94
C LYS A 64 -12.09 -8.34 -8.41
N MET A 65 -11.69 -8.23 -9.64
CA MET A 65 -11.19 -6.99 -10.20
C MET A 65 -12.18 -6.43 -11.21
N ALA A 66 -12.48 -5.16 -11.11
CA ALA A 66 -13.42 -4.52 -12.02
C ALA A 66 -12.94 -3.13 -12.39
N GLU A 67 -12.99 -2.79 -13.66
CA GLU A 67 -12.69 -1.44 -14.08
C GLU A 67 -13.93 -0.59 -13.77
N VAL A 68 -13.78 0.41 -12.94
CA VAL A 68 -14.90 1.26 -12.52
C VAL A 68 -14.84 2.65 -13.15
N GLY A 69 -13.83 2.92 -13.93
CA GLY A 69 -13.68 4.18 -14.64
C GLY A 69 -12.36 4.18 -15.36
N PRO A 70 -12.12 5.16 -16.23
CA PRO A 70 -10.83 5.23 -16.92
C PRO A 70 -9.70 5.36 -15.92
N GLY A 71 -8.72 4.48 -16.00
CA GLY A 71 -7.57 4.53 -15.10
C GLY A 71 -7.89 4.16 -13.66
N LEU A 72 -8.99 3.48 -13.40
CA LEU A 72 -9.35 3.10 -12.04
C LEU A 72 -9.94 1.71 -12.01
N ILE A 73 -9.32 0.85 -11.26
CA ILE A 73 -9.79 -0.51 -11.02
C ILE A 73 -10.18 -0.62 -9.55
N GLN A 74 -11.26 -1.32 -9.27
CA GLN A 74 -11.62 -1.63 -7.90
C GLN A 74 -11.40 -3.11 -7.68
N GLY A 75 -10.71 -3.46 -6.61
CA GLY A 75 -10.47 -4.84 -6.24
C GLY A 75 -11.22 -5.19 -4.97
N THR A 76 -11.82 -6.37 -4.94
CA THR A 76 -12.54 -6.86 -3.76
C THR A 76 -12.02 -8.25 -3.44
N LEU A 77 -11.56 -8.43 -2.21
CA LEU A 77 -11.12 -9.73 -1.74
C LEU A 77 -12.09 -10.21 -0.67
N ASN A 78 -12.70 -11.36 -0.92
CA ASN A 78 -13.55 -12.00 0.08
C ASN A 78 -12.84 -13.25 0.55
N LEU A 79 -12.48 -13.27 1.83
CA LEU A 79 -11.77 -14.41 2.37
C LEU A 79 -12.42 -14.82 3.67
N ARG A 80 -13.15 -15.93 3.67
CA ARG A 80 -13.92 -16.37 4.83
C ARG A 80 -14.94 -15.31 5.20
N LYS A 81 -14.81 -14.73 6.39
CA LYS A 81 -15.77 -13.73 6.83
C LYS A 81 -15.26 -12.32 6.57
N HIS A 82 -14.10 -12.18 5.98
CA HIS A 82 -13.50 -10.88 5.81
C HIS A 82 -13.68 -10.37 4.38
N THR A 83 -13.90 -9.09 4.23
CA THR A 83 -13.94 -8.45 2.92
C THR A 83 -13.04 -7.23 2.94
N ALA A 84 -12.24 -7.08 1.92
CA ALA A 84 -11.43 -5.89 1.72
C ALA A 84 -11.70 -5.33 0.34
N VAL A 85 -11.87 -4.01 0.25
CA VAL A 85 -12.09 -3.35 -1.03
C VAL A 85 -11.04 -2.26 -1.18
N VAL A 86 -10.38 -2.25 -2.32
CA VAL A 86 -9.35 -1.26 -2.62
C VAL A 86 -9.64 -0.58 -3.95
N ASP A 87 -9.18 0.67 -4.07
CA ASP A 87 -9.18 1.37 -5.34
C ASP A 87 -7.76 1.36 -5.87
N ILE A 88 -7.61 1.10 -7.16
CA ILE A 88 -6.30 1.04 -7.79
C ILE A 88 -6.28 2.00 -8.97
N PRO A 89 -5.94 3.25 -8.72
CA PRO A 89 -5.75 4.20 -9.83
C PRO A 89 -4.42 3.86 -10.51
N TYR A 90 -4.40 3.96 -11.82
CA TYR A 90 -3.19 3.61 -12.57
C TYR A 90 -3.02 4.45 -13.82
N SER A 91 -1.80 4.53 -14.29
CA SER A 91 -1.44 5.17 -15.54
C SER A 91 -0.42 4.28 -16.23
N ALA A 92 0.17 4.76 -17.29
CA ALA A 92 1.23 3.99 -17.97
C ALA A 92 2.51 3.91 -17.15
N THR A 93 2.68 4.77 -16.14
CA THR A 93 3.95 4.87 -15.42
C THR A 93 3.85 4.60 -13.92
N LYS A 94 2.66 4.58 -13.34
CA LYS A 94 2.53 4.32 -11.90
C LYS A 94 1.16 3.81 -11.54
N TYR A 95 1.05 3.23 -10.35
CA TYR A 95 -0.23 2.78 -9.83
C TYR A 95 -0.26 2.97 -8.32
N SER A 96 -1.45 2.98 -7.77
CA SER A 96 -1.64 3.03 -6.31
C SER A 96 -2.61 1.94 -5.91
N ILE A 97 -2.58 1.55 -4.64
CA ILE A 97 -3.57 0.66 -4.05
C ILE A 97 -4.03 1.36 -2.78
N VAL A 98 -5.26 1.82 -2.77
CA VAL A 98 -5.78 2.64 -1.68
C VAL A 98 -6.95 1.95 -1.02
N TYR A 99 -6.93 1.90 0.30
CA TYR A 99 -8.02 1.32 1.07
C TYR A 99 -9.34 2.04 0.76
N LYS A 100 -10.39 1.27 0.52
CA LYS A 100 -11.71 1.85 0.31
C LYS A 100 -12.68 1.45 1.41
N SER A 101 -12.82 0.21 1.69
CA SER A 101 -13.71 -0.28 2.74
C SER A 101 -13.37 -1.70 3.14
N SER A 102 -13.94 -2.16 4.25
CA SER A 102 -13.71 -3.53 4.69
C SER A 102 -14.85 -4.01 5.58
N ILE A 103 -14.93 -5.32 5.75
CA ILE A 103 -15.87 -5.97 6.65
C ILE A 103 -15.08 -6.96 7.50
N ASN A 104 -15.29 -6.93 8.80
CA ASN A 104 -14.64 -7.83 9.76
C ASN A 104 -13.11 -7.76 9.78
N LEU A 105 -12.55 -6.60 9.53
CA LEU A 105 -11.12 -6.39 9.64
C LEU A 105 -10.79 -5.38 10.74
N ASP A 106 -11.78 -5.09 11.59
CA ASP A 106 -11.58 -4.21 12.75
C ASP A 106 -10.99 -2.85 12.40
N GLU A 107 -11.42 -2.30 11.28
CA GLU A 107 -10.93 -1.00 10.88
C GLU A 107 -11.49 0.07 11.82
N LYS A 108 -10.62 0.93 12.31
CA LYS A 108 -11.01 2.00 13.16
C LYS A 108 -9.93 3.07 13.18
N ASP A 109 -10.31 4.29 12.90
CA ASP A 109 -9.39 5.43 12.97
C ASP A 109 -8.09 5.22 12.16
N GLY A 110 -8.23 4.62 10.99
CA GLY A 110 -7.05 4.43 10.13
C GLY A 110 -6.20 3.23 10.51
N HIS A 111 -6.65 2.40 11.43
CA HIS A 111 -5.97 1.16 11.79
C HIS A 111 -6.82 -0.03 11.37
N ILE A 112 -6.20 -1.15 11.10
CA ILE A 112 -6.88 -2.31 10.57
C ILE A 112 -6.13 -3.57 10.94
N HIS A 113 -6.79 -4.70 10.87
CA HIS A 113 -6.15 -5.99 11.13
C HIS A 113 -4.95 -6.17 10.21
N LYS A 114 -3.85 -6.67 10.76
CA LYS A 114 -2.60 -6.78 9.99
C LYS A 114 -2.72 -7.59 8.70
N ASN A 115 -3.64 -8.51 8.62
CA ASN A 115 -3.80 -9.31 7.42
C ASN A 115 -4.13 -8.46 6.19
N TYR A 116 -4.86 -7.36 6.38
CA TYR A 116 -5.18 -6.48 5.27
C TYR A 116 -3.89 -5.96 4.61
N ASN A 117 -2.96 -5.47 5.41
CA ASN A 117 -1.71 -4.94 4.86
C ASN A 117 -0.92 -6.02 4.14
N SER A 118 -0.95 -7.25 4.64
CA SER A 118 -0.29 -8.37 3.99
C SER A 118 -0.93 -8.68 2.63
N TRP A 119 -2.25 -8.64 2.56
CA TRP A 119 -2.96 -8.90 1.29
C TRP A 119 -2.64 -7.82 0.26
N VAL A 120 -2.57 -6.55 0.68
CA VAL A 120 -2.24 -5.46 -0.21
C VAL A 120 -0.79 -5.59 -0.69
N GLN A 121 0.13 -5.97 0.21
CA GLN A 121 1.52 -6.15 -0.19
C GLN A 121 1.67 -7.30 -1.19
N ASN A 122 0.96 -8.40 -0.98
CA ASN A 122 0.97 -9.51 -1.93
C ASN A 122 0.42 -9.07 -3.28
N LEU A 123 -0.64 -8.28 -3.28
CA LEU A 123 -1.22 -7.76 -4.52
C LEU A 123 -0.20 -6.87 -5.24
N SER A 124 0.43 -5.97 -4.51
CA SER A 124 1.41 -5.07 -5.10
C SER A 124 2.60 -5.84 -5.69
N ASN A 125 3.08 -6.84 -4.96
CA ASN A 125 4.18 -7.66 -5.45
C ASN A 125 3.80 -8.41 -6.73
N LYS A 126 2.57 -8.92 -6.79
CA LYS A 126 2.10 -9.64 -7.97
C LYS A 126 1.95 -8.70 -9.16
N ILE A 127 1.41 -7.51 -8.91
CA ILE A 127 1.29 -6.50 -9.96
C ILE A 127 2.69 -6.18 -10.53
N GLY A 128 3.65 -5.92 -9.64
CA GLY A 128 5.01 -5.62 -10.10
C GLY A 128 5.60 -6.73 -10.95
N GLY A 129 5.38 -7.98 -10.55
CA GLY A 129 5.87 -9.12 -11.31
C GLY A 129 5.22 -9.23 -12.69
N GLU A 130 3.92 -8.98 -12.77
CA GLU A 130 3.23 -9.05 -14.05
C GLU A 130 3.69 -7.92 -15.00
N LEU A 131 3.95 -6.75 -14.45
CA LEU A 131 4.38 -5.62 -15.26
C LEU A 131 5.79 -5.82 -15.82
N LEU A 132 6.60 -6.69 -15.20
CA LEU A 132 7.92 -6.98 -15.71
C LEU A 132 7.94 -8.01 -16.84
N ARG A 133 6.83 -8.67 -17.07
CA ARG A 133 6.82 -9.69 -18.13
C ARG A 133 6.91 -9.04 -19.48
N PRO A 134 7.68 -9.63 -20.38
CA PRO A 134 7.85 -9.07 -21.71
C PRO A 134 6.57 -9.14 -22.53
#